data_09b3f67c1d9a5681294f045138b40f23
#
_entry.id   09b3f67c1d9a5681294f045138b40f23
#
_cell.length_a   1.000
_cell.length_b   1.000
_cell.length_c   1.000
_cell.angle_alpha   90.00
_cell.angle_beta   90.00
_cell.angle_gamma   90.00
#
_symmetry.space_group_name_H-M   'P 1'
#
loop_
_entity.id
_entity.type
_entity.pdbx_description
1 polymer ?
#
loop_
_entity_poly.entity_id
_entity_poly.type
_entity_poly.pdbx_seq_one_letter_code
_entity_poly.pdbx_strand_id
1 'polypeptide(L)'
;MHDDQVHIDADIVREMISDQFPEHGEERIERVGAIGTVNAIFRIGSSVAARFPLRSADPAACIDMLHREAAATREFAEHSPFAAPRPIGIGRPGPRYPMPWAVQSWIEGDVATPDGLADSTSFALDIAKLISSLRAADTEGRRFDRQGRGGHLPDHDGWMAVCFKNSENILDVPRLRRKWAQLRELPPSGYDVMNHGDLIPANLLVRGERLVGVLDCGSFGPADPALDLVAAWHLLDRDRRETMRMHLQSSKVEWKRGAAWAFQQAMGLVWYYQNTNPAMSALGRTTLARILDDPEI
;
A
#
# COMPACT_ATOMS: atom_id res chain seq x y z
N MET A 1 -9.67 4.05 -18.85
CA MET A 1 -8.85 2.96 -19.42
C MET A 1 -7.69 3.64 -20.11
N HIS A 2 -6.46 3.25 -19.81
CA HIS A 2 -5.29 3.73 -20.56
C HIS A 2 -5.17 2.89 -21.82
N ASP A 3 -4.77 3.50 -22.94
CA ASP A 3 -4.71 2.85 -24.28
C ASP A 3 -3.72 1.65 -24.32
N ASP A 4 -2.88 1.48 -23.28
CA ASP A 4 -1.87 0.41 -23.16
C ASP A 4 -2.27 -0.72 -22.18
N GLN A 5 -3.55 -0.83 -21.79
CA GLN A 5 -3.97 -1.88 -20.86
C GLN A 5 -4.18 -3.21 -21.57
N VAL A 6 -3.56 -4.26 -21.02
CA VAL A 6 -3.79 -5.65 -21.44
C VAL A 6 -5.21 -6.05 -21.04
N HIS A 7 -5.96 -6.58 -22.00
CA HIS A 7 -7.33 -7.06 -21.74
C HIS A 7 -7.29 -8.40 -20.99
N ILE A 8 -8.09 -8.50 -19.94
CA ILE A 8 -8.30 -9.71 -19.15
C ILE A 8 -9.75 -9.77 -18.64
N ASP A 9 -10.41 -10.88 -18.87
CA ASP A 9 -11.76 -11.19 -18.41
C ASP A 9 -11.84 -12.56 -17.72
N ALA A 10 -13.01 -12.92 -17.18
CA ALA A 10 -13.19 -14.16 -16.45
C ALA A 10 -13.00 -15.41 -17.32
N ASP A 11 -13.27 -15.34 -18.63
CA ASP A 11 -13.11 -16.48 -19.54
C ASP A 11 -11.63 -16.75 -19.80
N ILE A 12 -10.83 -15.70 -20.01
CA ILE A 12 -9.38 -15.81 -20.14
C ILE A 12 -8.77 -16.37 -18.84
N VAL A 13 -9.21 -15.85 -17.69
CA VAL A 13 -8.74 -16.34 -16.38
C VAL A 13 -9.08 -17.82 -16.20
N ARG A 14 -10.29 -18.25 -16.56
CA ARG A 14 -10.70 -19.67 -16.46
C ARG A 14 -9.80 -20.57 -17.31
N GLU A 15 -9.53 -20.16 -18.55
CA GLU A 15 -8.64 -20.91 -19.44
C GLU A 15 -7.24 -21.07 -18.80
N MET A 16 -6.67 -19.96 -18.31
CA MET A 16 -5.33 -19.97 -17.73
C MET A 16 -5.24 -20.73 -16.39
N ILE A 17 -6.28 -20.65 -15.56
CA ILE A 17 -6.36 -21.41 -14.31
C ILE A 17 -6.49 -22.91 -14.63
N SER A 18 -7.38 -23.31 -15.54
CA SER A 18 -7.56 -24.71 -15.89
C SER A 18 -6.30 -25.35 -16.49
N ASP A 19 -5.51 -24.58 -17.26
CA ASP A 19 -4.25 -25.04 -17.85
C ASP A 19 -3.10 -25.16 -16.83
N GLN A 20 -2.99 -24.22 -15.90
CA GLN A 20 -1.79 -24.06 -15.06
C GLN A 20 -2.00 -24.37 -13.57
N PHE A 21 -3.24 -24.34 -13.10
CA PHE A 21 -3.67 -24.64 -11.72
C PHE A 21 -4.96 -25.47 -11.76
N PRO A 22 -4.90 -26.69 -12.36
CA PRO A 22 -6.09 -27.49 -12.67
C PRO A 22 -6.93 -27.86 -11.42
N GLU A 23 -6.31 -27.87 -10.23
CA GLU A 23 -7.01 -28.07 -8.95
C GLU A 23 -8.07 -27.00 -8.65
N HIS A 24 -7.98 -25.82 -9.31
CA HIS A 24 -8.91 -24.71 -9.19
C HIS A 24 -9.76 -24.47 -10.46
N GLY A 25 -9.63 -25.33 -11.48
CA GLY A 25 -10.23 -25.14 -12.81
C GLY A 25 -11.76 -25.07 -12.82
N GLU A 26 -12.42 -25.81 -11.92
CA GLU A 26 -13.88 -25.89 -11.82
C GLU A 26 -14.48 -24.87 -10.83
N GLU A 27 -13.63 -24.12 -10.12
CA GLU A 27 -14.09 -23.15 -9.13
C GLU A 27 -14.72 -21.91 -9.79
N ARG A 28 -15.61 -21.24 -9.06
CA ARG A 28 -16.22 -20.00 -9.50
C ARG A 28 -15.17 -18.89 -9.58
N ILE A 29 -15.12 -18.18 -10.70
CA ILE A 29 -14.23 -17.05 -10.91
C ILE A 29 -15.05 -15.77 -10.88
N GLU A 30 -14.65 -14.85 -10.02
CA GLU A 30 -15.29 -13.55 -9.87
C GLU A 30 -14.24 -12.44 -9.94
N ARG A 31 -14.49 -11.42 -10.79
CA ARG A 31 -13.64 -10.23 -10.82
C ARG A 31 -13.88 -9.42 -9.56
N VAL A 32 -12.84 -9.15 -8.80
CA VAL A 32 -12.89 -8.23 -7.67
C VAL A 32 -12.92 -6.79 -8.21
N GLY A 33 -13.82 -5.96 -7.69
CA GLY A 33 -13.95 -4.56 -8.13
C GLY A 33 -12.63 -3.80 -8.08
N ALA A 34 -12.50 -2.76 -8.89
CA ALA A 34 -11.27 -2.02 -9.11
C ALA A 34 -10.79 -1.28 -7.84
N ILE A 35 -10.12 -1.98 -6.96
CA ILE A 35 -9.40 -1.39 -5.80
C ILE A 35 -7.96 -1.05 -6.22
N GLY A 36 -7.38 -1.78 -7.20
CA GLY A 36 -6.03 -1.57 -7.70
C GLY A 36 -5.98 -1.04 -9.14
N THR A 37 -4.97 -0.24 -9.45
CA THR A 37 -4.74 0.35 -10.77
C THR A 37 -3.70 -0.40 -11.59
N VAL A 38 -2.96 -1.32 -10.97
CA VAL A 38 -1.82 -2.03 -11.55
C VAL A 38 -2.20 -3.44 -11.98
N ASN A 39 -3.06 -4.13 -11.22
CA ASN A 39 -3.46 -5.50 -11.46
C ASN A 39 -4.98 -5.63 -11.56
N ALA A 40 -5.46 -6.52 -12.45
CA ALA A 40 -6.80 -7.08 -12.34
C ALA A 40 -6.76 -8.24 -11.34
N ILE A 41 -7.70 -8.24 -10.41
CA ILE A 41 -7.79 -9.26 -9.35
C ILE A 41 -9.04 -10.09 -9.58
N PHE A 42 -8.88 -11.41 -9.53
CA PHE A 42 -9.98 -12.38 -9.61
C PHE A 42 -9.95 -13.28 -8.38
N ARG A 43 -11.09 -13.41 -7.73
CA ARG A 43 -11.32 -14.43 -6.71
C ARG A 43 -11.68 -15.74 -7.39
N ILE A 44 -11.08 -16.83 -6.94
CA ILE A 44 -11.28 -18.18 -7.45
C ILE A 44 -11.76 -19.03 -6.28
N GLY A 45 -12.98 -19.50 -6.37
CA GLY A 45 -13.66 -20.17 -5.26
C GLY A 45 -13.73 -19.29 -4.00
N SER A 46 -13.46 -19.89 -2.86
CA SER A 46 -13.48 -19.18 -1.57
C SER A 46 -12.10 -18.83 -1.02
N SER A 47 -11.02 -19.42 -1.57
CA SER A 47 -9.72 -19.43 -0.90
C SER A 47 -8.55 -18.91 -1.72
N VAL A 48 -8.75 -18.58 -3.00
CA VAL A 48 -7.69 -18.21 -3.93
C VAL A 48 -7.96 -16.86 -4.61
N ALA A 49 -6.91 -16.11 -4.86
CA ALA A 49 -6.90 -14.91 -5.68
C ALA A 49 -5.85 -15.00 -6.77
N ALA A 50 -6.20 -14.59 -7.99
CA ALA A 50 -5.27 -14.42 -9.09
C ALA A 50 -5.10 -12.93 -9.41
N ARG A 51 -3.85 -12.49 -9.59
CA ARG A 51 -3.45 -11.10 -9.86
C ARG A 51 -2.81 -11.02 -11.24
N PHE A 52 -3.42 -10.27 -12.14
CA PHE A 52 -2.99 -10.13 -13.53
C PHE A 52 -2.51 -8.70 -13.78
N PRO A 53 -1.22 -8.46 -14.07
CA PRO A 53 -0.72 -7.14 -14.46
C PRO A 53 -1.50 -6.54 -15.63
N LEU A 54 -1.96 -5.29 -15.48
CA LEU A 54 -2.74 -4.59 -16.51
C LEU A 54 -1.87 -3.85 -17.53
N ARG A 55 -0.56 -3.73 -17.30
CA ARG A 55 0.36 -3.09 -18.23
C ARG A 55 1.30 -4.10 -18.83
N SER A 56 1.54 -3.96 -20.12
CA SER A 56 2.56 -4.73 -20.82
C SER A 56 3.95 -4.31 -20.34
N ALA A 57 4.80 -5.28 -20.08
CA ALA A 57 6.20 -5.09 -19.70
C ALA A 57 7.03 -6.24 -20.29
N ASP A 58 8.34 -6.19 -20.13
CA ASP A 58 9.19 -7.34 -20.46
C ASP A 58 8.80 -8.54 -19.56
N PRO A 59 8.39 -9.69 -20.14
CA PRO A 59 7.94 -10.84 -19.36
C PRO A 59 9.00 -11.38 -18.39
N ALA A 60 10.28 -11.33 -18.74
CA ALA A 60 11.37 -11.81 -17.88
C ALA A 60 11.51 -10.89 -16.64
N ALA A 61 11.53 -9.58 -16.84
CA ALA A 61 11.55 -8.62 -15.75
C ALA A 61 10.30 -8.72 -14.86
N CYS A 62 9.12 -9.01 -15.44
CA CYS A 62 7.89 -9.23 -14.71
C CYS A 62 7.95 -10.50 -13.85
N ILE A 63 8.50 -11.60 -14.35
CA ILE A 63 8.71 -12.84 -13.56
C ILE A 63 9.61 -12.56 -12.36
N ASP A 64 10.74 -11.88 -12.57
CA ASP A 64 11.68 -11.55 -11.50
C ASP A 64 11.03 -10.65 -10.43
N MET A 65 10.19 -9.71 -10.85
CA MET A 65 9.41 -8.87 -9.94
C MET A 65 8.43 -9.72 -9.12
N LEU A 66 7.64 -10.58 -9.75
CA LEU A 66 6.68 -11.46 -9.08
C LEU A 66 7.35 -12.43 -8.09
N HIS A 67 8.55 -12.93 -8.41
CA HIS A 67 9.33 -13.75 -7.47
C HIS A 67 9.78 -12.95 -6.25
N ARG A 68 10.25 -11.71 -6.44
CA ARG A 68 10.63 -10.83 -5.31
C ARG A 68 9.42 -10.48 -4.45
N GLU A 69 8.29 -10.10 -5.05
CA GLU A 69 7.04 -9.84 -4.34
C GLU A 69 6.57 -11.07 -3.54
N ALA A 70 6.64 -12.26 -4.14
CA ALA A 70 6.28 -13.49 -3.47
C ALA A 70 7.20 -13.81 -2.28
N ALA A 71 8.50 -13.56 -2.40
CA ALA A 71 9.45 -13.74 -1.28
C ALA A 71 9.17 -12.76 -0.15
N ALA A 72 9.02 -11.46 -0.46
CA ALA A 72 8.69 -10.41 0.50
C ALA A 72 7.34 -10.67 1.21
N THR A 73 6.34 -11.16 0.47
CA THR A 73 5.02 -11.50 1.04
C THR A 73 5.12 -12.69 2.03
N ARG A 74 5.96 -13.71 1.75
CA ARG A 74 6.19 -14.81 2.70
C ARG A 74 6.86 -14.31 3.96
N GLU A 75 7.93 -13.53 3.82
CA GLU A 75 8.64 -12.94 4.93
C GLU A 75 7.73 -12.03 5.78
N PHE A 76 6.92 -11.20 5.16
CA PHE A 76 5.91 -10.39 5.86
C PHE A 76 4.96 -11.26 6.69
N ALA A 77 4.46 -12.36 6.12
CA ALA A 77 3.52 -13.25 6.80
C ALA A 77 4.12 -13.93 8.05
N GLU A 78 5.45 -14.10 8.13
CA GLU A 78 6.14 -14.64 9.29
C GLU A 78 6.20 -13.64 10.45
N HIS A 79 6.17 -12.33 10.16
CA HIS A 79 6.30 -11.27 11.15
C HIS A 79 4.98 -10.58 11.49
N SER A 80 3.97 -10.70 10.61
CA SER A 80 2.67 -10.05 10.80
C SER A 80 1.80 -10.81 11.81
N PRO A 81 1.21 -10.12 12.82
CA PRO A 81 0.22 -10.73 13.72
C PRO A 81 -1.17 -10.85 13.10
N PHE A 82 -1.33 -10.41 11.85
CA PHE A 82 -2.57 -10.47 11.08
C PHE A 82 -2.38 -11.31 9.82
N ALA A 83 -3.48 -11.82 9.26
CA ALA A 83 -3.40 -12.63 8.05
C ALA A 83 -2.78 -11.83 6.88
N ALA A 84 -1.93 -12.50 6.11
CA ALA A 84 -1.38 -12.00 4.86
C ALA A 84 -1.59 -13.01 3.73
N PRO A 85 -1.69 -12.58 2.46
CA PRO A 85 -1.77 -13.49 1.34
C PRO A 85 -0.57 -14.43 1.32
N ARG A 86 -0.83 -15.72 1.05
CA ARG A 86 0.25 -16.71 0.87
C ARG A 86 0.44 -16.95 -0.62
N PRO A 87 1.62 -16.68 -1.19
CA PRO A 87 1.91 -17.00 -2.58
C PRO A 87 1.76 -18.50 -2.84
N ILE A 88 0.94 -18.86 -3.83
CA ILE A 88 0.68 -20.23 -4.28
C ILE A 88 1.55 -20.55 -5.49
N GLY A 89 1.56 -19.65 -6.50
CA GLY A 89 2.35 -19.86 -7.70
C GLY A 89 2.44 -18.62 -8.59
N ILE A 90 3.27 -18.73 -9.62
CA ILE A 90 3.37 -17.75 -10.69
C ILE A 90 2.98 -18.46 -11.99
N GLY A 91 1.92 -17.94 -12.63
CA GLY A 91 1.46 -18.43 -13.91
C GLY A 91 2.25 -17.84 -15.08
N ARG A 92 2.39 -18.63 -16.12
CA ARG A 92 3.08 -18.26 -17.36
C ARG A 92 2.14 -17.52 -18.31
N PRO A 93 2.67 -16.67 -19.21
CA PRO A 93 1.89 -16.12 -20.31
C PRO A 93 1.15 -17.21 -21.11
N GLY A 94 -0.02 -16.85 -21.63
CA GLY A 94 -0.84 -17.72 -22.48
C GLY A 94 -1.25 -17.02 -23.78
N PRO A 95 -1.92 -17.71 -24.71
CA PRO A 95 -2.27 -17.16 -26.03
C PRO A 95 -3.13 -15.89 -25.98
N ARG A 96 -3.97 -15.76 -24.95
CA ARG A 96 -4.91 -14.63 -24.77
C ARG A 96 -4.44 -13.60 -23.75
N TYR A 97 -3.39 -13.91 -22.97
CA TYR A 97 -2.82 -13.00 -21.97
C TYR A 97 -1.29 -13.12 -21.94
N PRO A 98 -0.56 -12.07 -22.40
CA PRO A 98 0.87 -12.18 -22.71
C PRO A 98 1.81 -11.97 -21.53
N MET A 99 1.28 -11.72 -20.31
CA MET A 99 2.10 -11.41 -19.13
C MET A 99 2.11 -12.57 -18.12
N PRO A 100 3.22 -12.75 -17.38
CA PRO A 100 3.20 -13.55 -16.16
C PRO A 100 2.21 -12.96 -15.15
N TRP A 101 1.68 -13.81 -14.27
CA TRP A 101 0.66 -13.46 -13.29
C TRP A 101 0.86 -14.24 -12.00
N ALA A 102 0.25 -13.80 -10.90
CA ALA A 102 0.45 -14.41 -9.59
C ALA A 102 -0.84 -15.02 -9.04
N VAL A 103 -0.70 -16.15 -8.34
CA VAL A 103 -1.76 -16.82 -7.57
C VAL A 103 -1.36 -16.80 -6.09
N GLN A 104 -2.30 -16.43 -5.24
CA GLN A 104 -2.12 -16.34 -3.80
C GLN A 104 -3.39 -16.73 -3.06
N SER A 105 -3.30 -16.97 -1.75
CA SER A 105 -4.49 -17.22 -0.95
C SER A 105 -5.38 -15.98 -0.86
N TRP A 106 -6.71 -16.20 -0.81
CA TRP A 106 -7.70 -15.17 -0.48
C TRP A 106 -7.79 -14.98 1.02
N ILE A 107 -7.97 -13.73 1.48
CA ILE A 107 -8.25 -13.41 2.87
C ILE A 107 -9.63 -12.79 2.96
N GLU A 108 -10.47 -13.31 3.85
CA GLU A 108 -11.80 -12.79 4.11
C GLU A 108 -11.76 -11.55 5.01
N GLY A 109 -12.47 -10.51 4.62
CA GLY A 109 -12.60 -9.24 5.34
C GLY A 109 -13.11 -8.16 4.42
N ASP A 110 -13.57 -7.07 5.02
CA ASP A 110 -13.97 -5.87 4.31
C ASP A 110 -12.77 -4.94 4.16
N VAL A 111 -12.63 -4.30 3.01
CA VAL A 111 -11.55 -3.31 2.80
C VAL A 111 -11.82 -2.09 3.67
N ALA A 112 -10.82 -1.66 4.44
CA ALA A 112 -10.93 -0.47 5.27
C ALA A 112 -11.20 0.78 4.42
N THR A 113 -11.97 1.70 4.99
CA THR A 113 -12.23 3.00 4.36
C THR A 113 -11.54 4.12 5.16
N PRO A 114 -11.22 5.26 4.54
CA PRO A 114 -10.45 6.34 5.20
C PRO A 114 -11.05 6.86 6.49
N ASP A 115 -12.40 6.85 6.61
CA ASP A 115 -13.12 7.42 7.76
C ASP A 115 -13.93 6.37 8.52
N GLY A 116 -14.04 5.13 8.02
CA GLY A 116 -14.95 4.12 8.58
C GLY A 116 -14.61 3.66 9.99
N LEU A 117 -13.33 3.71 10.37
CA LEU A 117 -12.83 3.34 11.71
C LEU A 117 -11.90 4.42 12.29
N ALA A 118 -12.06 5.66 11.85
CA ALA A 118 -11.17 6.76 12.24
C ALA A 118 -11.17 7.02 13.74
N ASP A 119 -12.28 6.76 14.41
CA ASP A 119 -12.51 6.93 15.85
C ASP A 119 -12.40 5.61 16.65
N SER A 120 -12.05 4.50 16.02
CA SER A 120 -11.89 3.21 16.70
C SER A 120 -10.53 3.09 17.39
N THR A 121 -10.55 2.97 18.72
CA THR A 121 -9.36 2.69 19.51
C THR A 121 -8.80 1.29 19.23
N SER A 122 -9.68 0.31 19.05
CA SER A 122 -9.30 -1.07 18.77
C SER A 122 -8.51 -1.16 17.45
N PHE A 123 -9.01 -0.48 16.42
CA PHE A 123 -8.34 -0.44 15.11
C PHE A 123 -6.99 0.29 15.17
N ALA A 124 -6.92 1.42 15.87
CA ALA A 124 -5.67 2.16 16.08
C ALA A 124 -4.60 1.30 16.78
N LEU A 125 -4.99 0.53 17.79
CA LEU A 125 -4.08 -0.40 18.49
C LEU A 125 -3.69 -1.60 17.64
N ASP A 126 -4.58 -2.12 16.79
CA ASP A 126 -4.25 -3.18 15.85
C ASP A 126 -3.21 -2.70 14.82
N ILE A 127 -3.34 -1.48 14.27
CA ILE A 127 -2.33 -0.89 13.37
C ILE A 127 -1.00 -0.69 14.12
N ALA A 128 -1.03 -0.17 15.34
CA ALA A 128 0.17 0.00 16.14
C ALA A 128 0.87 -1.34 16.42
N LYS A 129 0.10 -2.40 16.74
CA LYS A 129 0.61 -3.76 16.91
C LYS A 129 1.26 -4.29 15.64
N LEU A 130 0.63 -4.09 14.48
CA LEU A 130 1.20 -4.47 13.18
C LEU A 130 2.56 -3.81 13.00
N ILE A 131 2.62 -2.48 13.08
CA ILE A 131 3.86 -1.72 12.88
C ILE A 131 4.96 -2.15 13.88
N SER A 132 4.62 -2.33 15.15
CA SER A 132 5.59 -2.82 16.16
C SER A 132 6.15 -4.18 15.81
N SER A 133 5.29 -5.11 15.34
CA SER A 133 5.71 -6.46 14.97
C SER A 133 6.63 -6.43 13.74
N LEU A 134 6.32 -5.64 12.72
CA LEU A 134 7.15 -5.52 11.52
C LEU A 134 8.52 -4.91 11.86
N ARG A 135 8.56 -3.86 12.67
CA ARG A 135 9.80 -3.21 13.12
C ARG A 135 10.69 -4.11 13.99
N ALA A 136 10.12 -5.11 14.64
CA ALA A 136 10.87 -6.08 15.45
C ALA A 136 11.56 -7.17 14.60
N ALA A 137 11.20 -7.29 13.33
CA ALA A 137 11.86 -8.19 12.40
C ALA A 137 13.29 -7.72 12.12
N ASP A 138 14.23 -8.65 12.10
CA ASP A 138 15.63 -8.34 11.76
C ASP A 138 15.72 -7.97 10.27
N THR A 139 16.43 -6.91 9.97
CA THR A 139 16.73 -6.52 8.58
C THR A 139 17.76 -7.44 7.93
N GLU A 140 18.44 -8.31 8.70
CA GLU A 140 19.55 -9.16 8.25
C GLU A 140 20.68 -8.36 7.58
N GLY A 141 20.88 -7.13 8.04
CA GLY A 141 21.86 -6.20 7.47
C GLY A 141 21.45 -5.55 6.17
N ARG A 142 20.26 -5.83 5.66
CA ARG A 142 19.68 -5.14 4.49
C ARG A 142 19.43 -3.67 4.83
N ARG A 143 19.49 -2.84 3.82
CA ARG A 143 19.20 -1.39 3.88
C ARG A 143 18.18 -1.02 2.84
N PHE A 144 17.56 0.15 3.00
CA PHE A 144 16.70 0.73 1.99
C PHE A 144 17.41 0.81 0.63
N ASP A 145 16.80 0.27 -0.41
CA ASP A 145 17.38 0.13 -1.75
C ASP A 145 17.34 1.41 -2.59
N ARG A 146 16.84 2.51 -2.00
CA ARG A 146 16.62 3.82 -2.62
C ARG A 146 15.55 3.84 -3.72
N GLN A 147 14.69 2.83 -3.77
CA GLN A 147 13.56 2.83 -4.68
C GLN A 147 12.27 3.15 -3.92
N GLY A 148 11.43 4.00 -4.50
CA GLY A 148 10.16 4.39 -3.88
C GLY A 148 10.34 5.27 -2.63
N ARG A 149 9.42 5.12 -1.67
CA ARG A 149 9.40 5.84 -0.39
C ARG A 149 10.22 5.10 0.66
N GLY A 150 10.71 5.82 1.66
CA GLY A 150 11.32 5.21 2.84
C GLY A 150 12.81 5.54 3.07
N GLY A 151 13.35 6.45 2.27
CA GLY A 151 14.73 6.92 2.41
C GLY A 151 14.82 8.36 2.92
N HIS A 152 15.48 9.20 2.16
CA HIS A 152 15.72 10.61 2.49
C HIS A 152 14.61 11.49 1.90
N LEU A 153 13.91 12.26 2.74
CA LEU A 153 12.77 13.08 2.32
C LEU A 153 13.10 14.04 1.15
N PRO A 154 14.23 14.77 1.15
CA PRO A 154 14.62 15.64 0.04
C PRO A 154 14.77 14.94 -1.32
N ASP A 155 15.04 13.63 -1.37
CA ASP A 155 15.14 12.91 -2.64
C ASP A 155 13.80 12.90 -3.40
N HIS A 156 12.70 13.23 -2.72
CA HIS A 156 11.36 13.33 -3.29
C HIS A 156 10.98 14.72 -3.83
N ASP A 157 11.88 15.72 -3.75
CA ASP A 157 11.59 17.10 -4.19
C ASP A 157 11.16 17.18 -5.66
N GLY A 158 11.79 16.37 -6.52
CA GLY A 158 11.41 16.29 -7.94
C GLY A 158 9.97 15.82 -8.13
N TRP A 159 9.57 14.75 -7.43
CA TRP A 159 8.20 14.26 -7.42
C TRP A 159 7.23 15.29 -6.83
N MET A 160 7.59 15.90 -5.72
CA MET A 160 6.78 16.96 -5.09
C MET A 160 6.57 18.16 -6.00
N ALA A 161 7.57 18.55 -6.78
CA ALA A 161 7.42 19.60 -7.78
C ALA A 161 6.37 19.24 -8.84
N VAL A 162 6.37 17.99 -9.32
CA VAL A 162 5.34 17.47 -10.24
C VAL A 162 3.94 17.50 -9.58
N CYS A 163 3.83 17.03 -8.33
CA CYS A 163 2.57 17.03 -7.60
C CYS A 163 2.02 18.45 -7.40
N PHE A 164 2.85 19.39 -7.01
CA PHE A 164 2.44 20.79 -6.85
C PHE A 164 1.95 21.40 -8.16
N LYS A 165 2.69 21.20 -9.25
CA LYS A 165 2.29 21.70 -10.57
C LYS A 165 0.92 21.17 -11.01
N ASN A 166 0.70 19.88 -10.86
CA ASN A 166 -0.56 19.25 -11.27
C ASN A 166 -1.74 19.54 -10.31
N SER A 167 -1.45 20.12 -9.14
CA SER A 167 -2.48 20.44 -8.13
C SER A 167 -2.83 21.94 -8.07
N GLU A 168 -2.25 22.81 -8.89
CA GLU A 168 -2.41 24.27 -8.81
C GLU A 168 -3.87 24.76 -8.84
N ASN A 169 -4.75 24.05 -9.57
CA ASN A 169 -6.16 24.41 -9.71
C ASN A 169 -7.09 23.63 -8.77
N ILE A 170 -6.54 22.76 -7.91
CA ILE A 170 -7.36 21.85 -7.10
C ILE A 170 -7.01 21.87 -5.60
N LEU A 171 -5.87 22.47 -5.23
CA LEU A 171 -5.40 22.61 -3.84
C LEU A 171 -4.78 23.99 -3.59
N ASP A 172 -4.69 24.40 -2.30
CA ASP A 172 -3.87 25.55 -1.87
C ASP A 172 -2.37 25.20 -1.92
N VAL A 173 -1.82 25.17 -3.13
CA VAL A 173 -0.42 24.81 -3.36
C VAL A 173 0.57 25.71 -2.63
N PRO A 174 0.39 27.05 -2.51
CA PRO A 174 1.28 27.89 -1.70
C PRO A 174 1.40 27.45 -0.24
N ARG A 175 0.28 27.08 0.41
CA ARG A 175 0.27 26.56 1.79
C ARG A 175 0.98 25.20 1.88
N LEU A 176 0.72 24.32 0.94
CA LEU A 176 1.30 22.97 0.87
C LEU A 176 2.82 23.02 0.60
N ARG A 177 3.30 23.91 -0.26
CA ARG A 177 4.75 24.10 -0.49
C ARG A 177 5.48 24.55 0.78
N ARG A 178 4.89 25.48 1.55
CA ARG A 178 5.47 25.90 2.85
C ARG A 178 5.53 24.75 3.83
N LYS A 179 4.48 23.91 3.89
CA LYS A 179 4.47 22.73 4.76
C LYS A 179 5.55 21.72 4.34
N TRP A 180 5.65 21.41 3.05
CA TRP A 180 6.70 20.50 2.57
C TRP A 180 8.10 21.02 2.85
N ALA A 181 8.36 22.31 2.64
CA ALA A 181 9.65 22.92 2.94
C ALA A 181 10.08 22.75 4.42
N GLN A 182 9.11 22.66 5.35
CA GLN A 182 9.39 22.35 6.75
C GLN A 182 9.62 20.87 6.99
N LEU A 183 8.76 20.02 6.41
CA LEU A 183 8.77 18.57 6.63
C LEU A 183 10.02 17.91 6.03
N ARG A 184 10.47 18.34 4.84
CA ARG A 184 11.62 17.75 4.17
C ARG A 184 12.95 17.97 4.89
N GLU A 185 13.04 18.98 5.76
CA GLU A 185 14.23 19.30 6.56
C GLU A 185 14.33 18.48 7.86
N LEU A 186 13.37 17.61 8.15
CA LEU A 186 13.43 16.75 9.33
C LEU A 186 14.64 15.80 9.25
N PRO A 187 15.41 15.65 10.34
CA PRO A 187 16.58 14.79 10.34
C PRO A 187 16.23 13.34 10.03
N PRO A 188 17.09 12.59 9.31
CA PRO A 188 16.88 11.18 9.07
C PRO A 188 16.94 10.38 10.37
N SER A 189 16.34 9.18 10.37
CA SER A 189 16.37 8.26 11.51
C SER A 189 17.76 7.71 11.81
N GLY A 190 18.61 7.61 10.78
CA GLY A 190 19.96 7.01 10.89
C GLY A 190 19.98 5.49 10.84
N TYR A 191 18.84 4.81 10.86
CA TYR A 191 18.69 3.37 10.75
C TYR A 191 17.40 2.99 9.99
N ASP A 192 17.38 1.78 9.45
CA ASP A 192 16.22 1.23 8.78
C ASP A 192 15.60 0.12 9.63
N VAL A 193 14.29 -0.07 9.51
CA VAL A 193 13.54 -1.20 10.06
C VAL A 193 12.68 -1.83 8.97
N MET A 194 12.18 -3.03 9.19
CA MET A 194 11.26 -3.67 8.25
C MET A 194 9.92 -2.94 8.25
N ASN A 195 9.43 -2.64 7.05
CA ASN A 195 8.19 -1.89 6.80
C ASN A 195 7.34 -2.60 5.75
N HIS A 196 6.03 -2.41 5.82
CA HIS A 196 5.11 -2.74 4.74
C HIS A 196 5.32 -1.82 3.52
N GLY A 197 5.55 -0.53 3.78
CA GLY A 197 5.84 0.50 2.78
C GLY A 197 4.62 1.17 2.15
N ASP A 198 3.40 0.62 2.32
CA ASP A 198 2.17 1.17 1.73
C ASP A 198 0.92 0.87 2.58
N LEU A 199 0.92 1.26 3.86
CA LEU A 199 -0.23 1.08 4.76
C LEU A 199 -1.33 2.11 4.50
N ILE A 200 -2.06 1.91 3.40
CA ILE A 200 -3.25 2.68 3.02
C ILE A 200 -4.53 1.87 3.29
N PRO A 201 -5.72 2.50 3.36
CA PRO A 201 -6.98 1.80 3.61
C PRO A 201 -7.22 0.60 2.68
N ALA A 202 -6.90 0.74 1.39
CA ALA A 202 -7.10 -0.30 0.38
C ALA A 202 -6.31 -1.60 0.65
N ASN A 203 -5.25 -1.54 1.45
CA ASN A 203 -4.38 -2.66 1.79
C ASN A 203 -4.70 -3.27 3.17
N LEU A 204 -5.76 -2.83 3.85
CA LEU A 204 -6.14 -3.30 5.16
C LEU A 204 -7.54 -3.93 5.11
N LEU A 205 -7.65 -5.16 5.63
CA LEU A 205 -8.92 -5.86 5.76
C LEU A 205 -9.39 -5.83 7.20
N VAL A 206 -10.67 -5.49 7.38
CA VAL A 206 -11.30 -5.35 8.69
C VAL A 206 -12.51 -6.28 8.83
N ARG A 207 -12.86 -6.59 10.07
CA ARG A 207 -14.13 -7.22 10.46
C ARG A 207 -14.62 -6.55 11.73
N GLY A 208 -15.75 -5.83 11.63
CA GLY A 208 -16.13 -4.89 12.66
C GLY A 208 -15.04 -3.84 12.87
N GLU A 209 -14.63 -3.62 14.10
CA GLU A 209 -13.58 -2.65 14.46
C GLU A 209 -12.16 -3.25 14.52
N ARG A 210 -11.94 -4.43 13.99
CA ARG A 210 -10.66 -5.13 14.11
C ARG A 210 -9.98 -5.30 12.77
N LEU A 211 -8.69 -5.06 12.74
CA LEU A 211 -7.83 -5.48 11.62
C LEU A 211 -7.77 -7.01 11.59
N VAL A 212 -8.06 -7.62 10.44
CA VAL A 212 -8.01 -9.07 10.26
C VAL A 212 -7.02 -9.51 9.19
N GLY A 213 -6.63 -8.62 8.28
CA GLY A 213 -5.69 -8.96 7.22
C GLY A 213 -4.98 -7.74 6.63
N VAL A 214 -3.84 -8.00 6.02
CA VAL A 214 -3.01 -6.98 5.33
C VAL A 214 -2.71 -7.49 3.94
N LEU A 215 -2.95 -6.65 2.95
CA LEU A 215 -2.77 -6.94 1.52
C LEU A 215 -1.56 -6.20 0.96
N ASP A 216 -1.14 -6.60 -0.24
CA ASP A 216 -0.08 -5.95 -1.03
C ASP A 216 1.27 -5.86 -0.30
N CYS A 217 1.68 -6.98 0.29
CA CYS A 217 2.89 -7.10 1.11
C CYS A 217 4.18 -7.29 0.28
N GLY A 218 4.10 -7.18 -1.05
CA GLY A 218 5.23 -7.44 -1.96
C GLY A 218 6.38 -6.43 -1.87
N SER A 219 6.16 -5.30 -1.19
CA SER A 219 7.18 -4.29 -0.92
C SER A 219 7.79 -4.38 0.48
N PHE A 220 7.47 -5.44 1.26
CA PHE A 220 8.03 -5.62 2.60
C PHE A 220 9.56 -5.62 2.57
N GLY A 221 10.15 -4.70 3.31
CA GLY A 221 11.60 -4.52 3.30
C GLY A 221 12.06 -3.39 4.23
N PRO A 222 13.39 -3.21 4.34
CA PRO A 222 13.97 -2.18 5.19
C PRO A 222 13.72 -0.78 4.63
N ALA A 223 13.28 0.13 5.51
CA ALA A 223 13.08 1.55 5.20
C ALA A 223 13.10 2.40 6.47
N ASP A 224 12.92 3.72 6.31
CA ASP A 224 12.72 4.67 7.41
C ASP A 224 11.66 4.15 8.40
N PRO A 225 11.97 4.07 9.72
CA PRO A 225 11.00 3.67 10.74
C PRO A 225 9.67 4.42 10.70
N ALA A 226 9.69 5.65 10.20
CA ALA A 226 8.50 6.49 10.10
C ALA A 226 7.61 6.18 8.88
N LEU A 227 8.04 5.31 7.96
CA LEU A 227 7.30 5.10 6.71
C LEU A 227 5.89 4.55 6.94
N ASP A 228 5.74 3.50 7.73
CA ASP A 228 4.43 2.89 8.00
C ASP A 228 3.53 3.73 8.93
N LEU A 229 4.07 4.80 9.55
CA LEU A 229 3.25 5.75 10.29
C LEU A 229 2.29 6.53 9.39
N VAL A 230 2.41 6.45 8.07
CA VAL A 230 1.44 7.02 7.11
C VAL A 230 0.01 6.58 7.41
N ALA A 231 -0.17 5.36 7.92
CA ALA A 231 -1.45 4.82 8.33
C ALA A 231 -2.19 5.72 9.32
N ALA A 232 -1.48 6.40 10.22
CA ALA A 232 -2.07 7.31 11.20
C ALA A 232 -2.85 8.45 10.51
N TRP A 233 -2.27 9.07 9.49
CA TRP A 233 -2.91 10.19 8.79
C TRP A 233 -3.91 9.75 7.72
N HIS A 234 -3.74 8.56 7.17
CA HIS A 234 -4.69 8.01 6.21
C HIS A 234 -5.99 7.53 6.85
N LEU A 235 -5.94 7.02 8.09
CA LEU A 235 -7.01 6.22 8.67
C LEU A 235 -7.61 6.78 9.97
N LEU A 236 -6.84 7.55 10.76
CA LEU A 236 -7.21 7.83 12.15
C LEU A 236 -7.54 9.31 12.37
N ASP A 237 -8.49 9.57 13.26
CA ASP A 237 -8.71 10.90 13.84
C ASP A 237 -7.56 11.30 14.77
N ARG A 238 -7.62 12.51 15.30
CA ARG A 238 -6.53 13.06 16.11
C ARG A 238 -6.28 12.26 17.40
N ASP A 239 -7.34 11.86 18.10
CA ASP A 239 -7.21 11.16 19.38
C ASP A 239 -6.66 9.76 19.19
N ARG A 240 -7.04 9.08 18.11
CA ARG A 240 -6.54 7.74 17.78
C ARG A 240 -5.13 7.80 17.21
N ARG A 241 -4.77 8.87 16.51
CA ARG A 241 -3.36 9.12 16.15
C ARG A 241 -2.49 9.23 17.41
N GLU A 242 -2.91 9.96 18.43
CA GLU A 242 -2.17 10.05 19.69
C GLU A 242 -2.12 8.72 20.43
N THR A 243 -3.23 7.97 20.46
CA THR A 243 -3.26 6.60 21.03
C THR A 243 -2.22 5.70 20.35
N MET A 244 -2.18 5.70 19.02
CA MET A 244 -1.21 4.94 18.24
C MET A 244 0.22 5.40 18.53
N ARG A 245 0.48 6.69 18.56
CA ARG A 245 1.78 7.29 18.86
C ARG A 245 2.31 6.88 20.24
N MET A 246 1.46 6.96 21.27
CA MET A 246 1.81 6.52 22.62
C MET A 246 2.15 5.03 22.68
N HIS A 247 1.36 4.20 22.02
CA HIS A 247 1.59 2.75 21.97
C HIS A 247 2.93 2.41 21.28
N LEU A 248 3.26 3.09 20.20
CA LEU A 248 4.51 2.92 19.46
C LEU A 248 5.70 3.61 20.15
N GLN A 249 5.47 4.45 21.15
CA GLN A 249 6.47 5.30 21.80
C GLN A 249 7.28 6.12 20.79
N SER A 250 6.60 6.56 19.71
CA SER A 250 7.24 7.29 18.63
C SER A 250 7.72 8.67 19.10
N SER A 251 8.99 8.96 18.85
CA SER A 251 9.57 10.26 19.15
C SER A 251 8.88 11.37 18.36
N LYS A 252 9.01 12.61 18.81
CA LYS A 252 8.45 13.77 18.09
C LYS A 252 8.97 13.88 16.66
N VAL A 253 10.24 13.59 16.44
CA VAL A 253 10.86 13.65 15.10
C VAL A 253 10.34 12.53 14.21
N GLU A 254 10.33 11.30 14.72
CA GLU A 254 9.80 10.13 13.99
C GLU A 254 8.34 10.34 13.60
N TRP A 255 7.51 10.84 14.54
CA TRP A 255 6.11 11.12 14.27
C TRP A 255 5.91 12.14 13.16
N LYS A 256 6.68 13.25 13.19
CA LYS A 256 6.67 14.25 12.12
C LYS A 256 7.17 13.70 10.78
N ARG A 257 8.15 12.79 10.79
CA ARG A 257 8.59 12.10 9.56
C ARG A 257 7.47 11.22 8.99
N GLY A 258 6.68 10.54 9.85
CA GLY A 258 5.49 9.82 9.40
C GLY A 258 4.47 10.73 8.70
N ALA A 259 4.23 11.92 9.25
CA ALA A 259 3.41 12.94 8.58
C ALA A 259 4.01 13.40 7.24
N ALA A 260 5.35 13.51 7.16
CA ALA A 260 6.02 13.89 5.91
C ALA A 260 5.85 12.82 4.82
N TRP A 261 5.98 11.54 5.17
CA TRP A 261 5.70 10.43 4.24
C TRP A 261 4.25 10.39 3.80
N ALA A 262 3.30 10.58 4.74
CA ALA A 262 1.89 10.67 4.42
C ALA A 262 1.57 11.88 3.52
N PHE A 263 2.21 13.02 3.76
CA PHE A 263 2.09 14.21 2.93
C PHE A 263 2.57 13.96 1.49
N GLN A 264 3.76 13.37 1.35
CA GLN A 264 4.36 13.03 0.05
C GLN A 264 3.45 12.09 -0.76
N GLN A 265 2.90 11.06 -0.11
CA GLN A 265 1.98 10.13 -0.73
C GLN A 265 0.66 10.81 -1.12
N ALA A 266 0.05 11.53 -0.18
CA ALA A 266 -1.24 12.19 -0.37
C ALA A 266 -1.23 13.21 -1.52
N MET A 267 -0.13 13.96 -1.68
CA MET A 267 0.04 14.90 -2.78
C MET A 267 -0.06 14.21 -4.14
N GLY A 268 0.49 12.99 -4.28
CA GLY A 268 0.36 12.19 -5.50
C GLY A 268 -1.06 11.70 -5.71
N LEU A 269 -1.73 11.23 -4.66
CA LEU A 269 -3.07 10.66 -4.75
C LEU A 269 -4.11 11.67 -5.26
N VAL A 270 -4.03 12.93 -4.85
CA VAL A 270 -5.04 13.94 -5.17
C VAL A 270 -5.19 14.17 -6.67
N TRP A 271 -4.11 14.50 -7.36
CA TRP A 271 -4.20 14.87 -8.79
C TRP A 271 -4.21 13.64 -9.71
N TYR A 272 -3.41 12.61 -9.38
CA TYR A 272 -3.27 11.45 -10.25
C TYR A 272 -4.58 10.64 -10.38
N TYR A 273 -5.33 10.54 -9.28
CA TYR A 273 -6.57 9.77 -9.23
C TYR A 273 -7.85 10.60 -9.35
N GLN A 274 -7.76 11.89 -9.60
CA GLN A 274 -8.92 12.79 -9.63
C GLN A 274 -10.08 12.27 -10.50
N ASN A 275 -9.76 11.72 -11.68
CA ASN A 275 -10.75 11.26 -12.66
C ASN A 275 -10.85 9.73 -12.76
N THR A 276 -9.82 9.01 -12.32
CA THR A 276 -9.73 7.55 -12.51
C THR A 276 -10.12 6.75 -11.27
N ASN A 277 -9.90 7.31 -10.07
CA ASN A 277 -10.27 6.70 -8.79
C ASN A 277 -10.58 7.80 -7.76
N PRO A 278 -11.82 8.35 -7.74
CA PRO A 278 -12.20 9.44 -6.84
C PRO A 278 -11.99 9.12 -5.36
N ALA A 279 -12.11 7.86 -4.95
CA ALA A 279 -11.88 7.45 -3.55
C ALA A 279 -10.42 7.66 -3.13
N MET A 280 -9.46 7.33 -3.99
CA MET A 280 -8.04 7.60 -3.74
C MET A 280 -7.72 9.09 -3.73
N SER A 281 -8.34 9.87 -4.62
CA SER A 281 -8.19 11.34 -4.59
C SER A 281 -8.77 11.94 -3.31
N ALA A 282 -9.92 11.46 -2.83
CA ALA A 282 -10.51 11.88 -1.56
C ALA A 282 -9.62 11.51 -0.37
N LEU A 283 -9.05 10.30 -0.34
CA LEU A 283 -8.06 9.89 0.67
C LEU A 283 -6.91 10.89 0.75
N GLY A 284 -6.33 11.27 -0.40
CA GLY A 284 -5.26 12.27 -0.44
C GLY A 284 -5.68 13.60 0.18
N ARG A 285 -6.88 14.11 -0.14
CA ARG A 285 -7.41 15.37 0.41
C ARG A 285 -7.62 15.30 1.92
N THR A 286 -8.25 14.22 2.42
CA THR A 286 -8.47 14.02 3.86
C THR A 286 -7.14 13.94 4.61
N THR A 287 -6.17 13.22 4.07
CA THR A 287 -4.83 13.10 4.66
C THR A 287 -4.12 14.45 4.75
N LEU A 288 -4.13 15.23 3.66
CA LEU A 288 -3.54 16.59 3.68
C LEU A 288 -4.24 17.50 4.69
N ALA A 289 -5.57 17.46 4.78
CA ALA A 289 -6.32 18.22 5.77
C ALA A 289 -5.90 17.83 7.20
N ARG A 290 -5.86 16.55 7.53
CA ARG A 290 -5.43 16.05 8.84
C ARG A 290 -4.02 16.52 9.23
N ILE A 291 -3.09 16.56 8.25
CA ILE A 291 -1.70 17.04 8.49
C ILE A 291 -1.67 18.55 8.69
N LEU A 292 -2.42 19.31 7.88
CA LEU A 292 -2.43 20.77 7.96
C LEU A 292 -3.13 21.30 9.23
N ASP A 293 -4.08 20.55 9.77
CA ASP A 293 -4.85 20.90 10.96
C ASP A 293 -4.22 20.36 12.25
N ASP A 294 -3.15 19.56 12.15
CA ASP A 294 -2.42 19.05 13.30
C ASP A 294 -1.43 20.10 13.82
N PRO A 295 -1.62 20.64 15.04
CA PRO A 295 -0.77 21.72 15.57
C PRO A 295 0.65 21.27 15.91
N GLU A 296 0.90 19.95 15.99
CA GLU A 296 2.22 19.42 16.28
C GLU A 296 3.07 19.20 15.02
N ILE A 297 2.44 19.21 13.86
CA ILE A 297 3.07 19.05 12.55
C ILE A 297 3.25 20.42 11.92
#